data_89dd13a04baad4b1ac2199144b7c1fee
#
_entry.id   89dd13a04baad4b1ac2199144b7c1fee
#
_cell.length_a   1.000
_cell.length_b   1.000
_cell.length_c   1.000
_cell.angle_alpha   90.00
_cell.angle_beta   90.00
_cell.angle_gamma   90.00
#
_symmetry.space_group_name_H-M   'P 1'
#
loop_
_entity.id
_entity.type
_entity.pdbx_description
1 polymer ?
#
loop_
_entity_poly.entity_id
_entity_poly.type
_entity_poly.pdbx_seq_one_letter_code
_entity_poly.pdbx_strand_id
1 'polypeptide(L)'
;MLVLLLDFFKIGGFCIILPCLNSEMTEIRCETAMLIGELAQNNPFCQQQLLDLNIMPKLIEILSGDFDAAPHALHAISCMIRSYEPSVAAFIEIGGLECILGLLQSNDQEKIIIKTVFLISNLCSDFPLLRDEFIKLNAIERLINSIEPKGEYNTRLETTLSALNGITDTKVGILRCRDGSLNLKEKLEQVISLGQNKDECKVSQLHSETC
;
A
#
# COMPACT_ATOMS: atom_id res chain seq x y z
N MET A 1 -7.74 -25.32 -2.57
CA MET A 1 -6.72 -24.39 -2.03
C MET A 1 -6.51 -24.62 -0.53
N LEU A 2 -7.53 -24.59 0.33
CA LEU A 2 -7.38 -24.76 1.79
C LEU A 2 -6.70 -26.08 2.20
N VAL A 3 -6.97 -27.19 1.51
CA VAL A 3 -6.38 -28.51 1.78
C VAL A 3 -4.86 -28.50 1.54
N LEU A 4 -4.40 -27.92 0.44
CA LEU A 4 -2.97 -27.80 0.13
C LEU A 4 -2.19 -26.98 1.16
N LEU A 5 -2.80 -25.91 1.68
CA LEU A 5 -2.19 -25.06 2.72
C LEU A 5 -2.03 -25.82 4.04
N LEU A 6 -3.07 -26.58 4.44
CA LEU A 6 -2.99 -27.45 5.64
C LEU A 6 -1.96 -28.58 5.46
N ASP A 7 -1.85 -29.14 4.26
CA ASP A 7 -0.85 -30.17 3.99
C ASP A 7 0.57 -29.61 3.99
N PHE A 8 0.78 -28.40 3.44
CA PHE A 8 2.06 -27.68 3.53
C PHE A 8 2.48 -27.46 5.00
N PHE A 9 1.53 -27.07 5.85
CA PHE A 9 1.80 -26.94 7.29
C PHE A 9 2.15 -28.29 7.93
N LYS A 10 1.35 -29.34 7.69
CA LYS A 10 1.54 -30.67 8.28
C LYS A 10 2.89 -31.29 7.94
N ILE A 11 3.41 -31.06 6.74
CA ILE A 11 4.74 -31.54 6.33
C ILE A 11 5.90 -30.66 6.84
N GLY A 12 5.59 -29.62 7.64
CA GLY A 12 6.58 -28.71 8.19
C GLY A 12 7.06 -27.64 7.20
N GLY A 13 6.31 -27.37 6.13
CA GLY A 13 6.70 -26.43 5.08
C GLY A 13 7.00 -25.01 5.57
N PHE A 14 6.39 -24.60 6.69
CA PHE A 14 6.65 -23.27 7.27
C PHE A 14 8.09 -23.08 7.75
N CYS A 15 8.83 -24.16 8.08
CA CYS A 15 10.21 -24.05 8.55
C CYS A 15 11.20 -23.53 7.49
N ILE A 16 10.85 -23.62 6.19
CA ILE A 16 11.72 -23.11 5.11
C ILE A 16 11.54 -21.62 4.85
N ILE A 17 10.45 -21.01 5.30
CA ILE A 17 10.07 -19.63 4.95
C ILE A 17 11.16 -18.64 5.36
N LEU A 18 11.55 -18.64 6.64
CA LEU A 18 12.56 -17.69 7.13
C LEU A 18 13.95 -17.92 6.50
N PRO A 19 14.46 -19.14 6.36
CA PRO A 19 15.68 -19.41 5.59
C PRO A 19 15.62 -18.89 4.15
N CYS A 20 14.50 -19.09 3.45
CA CYS A 20 14.33 -18.63 2.06
C CYS A 20 14.23 -17.10 1.96
N LEU A 21 13.58 -16.42 2.92
CA LEU A 21 13.59 -14.95 2.98
C LEU A 21 15.00 -14.37 3.24
N ASN A 22 15.89 -15.15 3.85
CA ASN A 22 17.29 -14.78 4.09
C ASN A 22 18.24 -15.23 2.96
N SER A 23 17.73 -15.79 1.88
CA SER A 23 18.55 -16.22 0.74
C SER A 23 19.29 -15.03 0.11
N GLU A 24 20.53 -15.27 -0.34
CA GLU A 24 21.29 -14.30 -1.15
C GLU A 24 20.66 -14.09 -2.53
N MET A 25 19.92 -15.09 -3.05
CA MET A 25 19.25 -15.04 -4.33
C MET A 25 17.94 -14.26 -4.24
N THR A 26 17.83 -13.16 -4.99
CA THR A 26 16.63 -12.31 -5.02
C THR A 26 15.40 -13.06 -5.47
N GLU A 27 15.53 -13.95 -6.45
CA GLU A 27 14.44 -14.77 -6.97
C GLU A 27 13.81 -15.63 -5.86
N ILE A 28 14.63 -16.21 -4.97
CA ILE A 28 14.14 -17.02 -3.84
C ILE A 28 13.39 -16.13 -2.86
N ARG A 29 13.89 -14.91 -2.58
CA ARG A 29 13.18 -13.96 -1.71
C ARG A 29 11.84 -13.54 -2.32
N CYS A 30 11.79 -13.27 -3.62
CA CYS A 30 10.57 -12.93 -4.35
C CYS A 30 9.52 -14.04 -4.24
N GLU A 31 9.89 -15.26 -4.63
CA GLU A 31 9.00 -16.42 -4.61
C GLU A 31 8.51 -16.75 -3.19
N THR A 32 9.40 -16.61 -2.19
CA THR A 32 9.03 -16.82 -0.80
C THR A 32 8.03 -15.76 -0.31
N ALA A 33 8.24 -14.49 -0.66
CA ALA A 33 7.29 -13.42 -0.32
C ALA A 33 5.93 -13.62 -1.02
N MET A 34 5.92 -14.10 -2.27
CA MET A 34 4.68 -14.48 -2.97
C MET A 34 3.97 -15.62 -2.24
N LEU A 35 4.70 -16.68 -1.88
CA LEU A 35 4.15 -17.81 -1.13
C LEU A 35 3.53 -17.35 0.21
N ILE A 36 4.20 -16.47 0.95
CA ILE A 36 3.67 -15.89 2.19
C ILE A 36 2.34 -15.18 1.92
N GLY A 37 2.26 -14.37 0.87
CA GLY A 37 1.02 -13.69 0.47
C GLY A 37 -0.12 -14.67 0.21
N GLU A 38 0.13 -15.73 -0.56
CA GLU A 38 -0.86 -16.77 -0.86
C GLU A 38 -1.31 -17.55 0.39
N LEU A 39 -0.37 -17.88 1.28
CA LEU A 39 -0.67 -18.55 2.55
C LEU A 39 -1.53 -17.68 3.47
N ALA A 40 -1.20 -16.38 3.59
CA ALA A 40 -1.84 -15.44 4.49
C ALA A 40 -3.20 -14.94 3.99
N GLN A 41 -3.45 -14.99 2.66
CA GLN A 41 -4.64 -14.38 2.06
C GLN A 41 -5.94 -14.98 2.60
N ASN A 42 -6.69 -14.19 3.36
CA ASN A 42 -7.96 -14.57 3.99
C ASN A 42 -7.87 -15.86 4.83
N ASN A 43 -6.72 -16.09 5.47
CA ASN A 43 -6.46 -17.29 6.24
C ASN A 43 -5.84 -16.94 7.62
N PRO A 44 -6.68 -16.70 8.66
CA PRO A 44 -6.20 -16.33 10.00
C PRO A 44 -5.26 -17.37 10.64
N PHE A 45 -5.44 -18.65 10.33
CA PHE A 45 -4.54 -19.70 10.81
C PHE A 45 -3.12 -19.50 10.25
N CYS A 46 -2.99 -19.31 8.93
CA CYS A 46 -1.69 -19.07 8.33
C CYS A 46 -1.10 -17.72 8.75
N GLN A 47 -1.92 -16.67 8.90
CA GLN A 47 -1.48 -15.37 9.42
C GLN A 47 -0.85 -15.53 10.81
N GLN A 48 -1.47 -16.32 11.71
CA GLN A 48 -0.91 -16.61 13.03
C GLN A 48 0.41 -17.37 12.94
N GLN A 49 0.46 -18.44 12.14
CA GLN A 49 1.69 -19.23 11.99
C GLN A 49 2.85 -18.40 11.44
N LEU A 50 2.60 -17.53 10.49
CA LEU A 50 3.59 -16.61 9.93
C LEU A 50 4.02 -15.54 10.94
N LEU A 51 3.09 -15.07 11.77
CA LEU A 51 3.39 -14.16 12.87
C LEU A 51 4.30 -14.83 13.92
N ASP A 52 4.00 -16.08 14.30
CA ASP A 52 4.78 -16.87 15.26
C ASP A 52 6.22 -17.14 14.77
N LEU A 53 6.43 -17.20 13.44
CA LEU A 53 7.76 -17.28 12.82
C LEU A 53 8.55 -15.98 12.88
N ASN A 54 7.94 -14.88 13.34
CA ASN A 54 8.55 -13.55 13.43
C ASN A 54 9.19 -13.08 12.11
N ILE A 55 8.51 -13.31 10.98
CA ILE A 55 9.04 -12.96 9.65
C ILE A 55 8.80 -11.50 9.27
N MET A 56 7.92 -10.79 9.99
CA MET A 56 7.54 -9.41 9.66
C MET A 56 8.74 -8.43 9.60
N PRO A 57 9.70 -8.47 10.54
CA PRO A 57 10.89 -7.61 10.47
C PRO A 57 11.70 -7.86 9.19
N LYS A 58 11.82 -9.13 8.76
CA LYS A 58 12.55 -9.47 7.53
C LYS A 58 11.82 -9.00 6.28
N LEU A 59 10.50 -9.07 6.25
CA LEU A 59 9.70 -8.51 5.15
C LEU A 59 9.86 -7.00 5.06
N ILE A 60 9.93 -6.27 6.19
CA ILE A 60 10.20 -4.82 6.22
C ILE A 60 11.61 -4.51 5.73
N GLU A 61 12.61 -5.31 6.11
CA GLU A 61 13.99 -5.17 5.60
C GLU A 61 14.03 -5.31 4.08
N ILE A 62 13.40 -6.37 3.53
CA ILE A 62 13.31 -6.59 2.08
C ILE A 62 12.57 -5.44 1.40
N LEU A 63 11.45 -4.99 1.96
CA LEU A 63 10.65 -3.89 1.43
C LEU A 63 11.46 -2.60 1.30
N SER A 64 12.41 -2.37 2.21
CA SER A 64 13.21 -1.13 2.27
C SER A 64 14.54 -1.21 1.50
N GLY A 65 15.06 -2.42 1.27
CA GLY A 65 16.42 -2.61 0.77
C GLY A 65 16.57 -3.43 -0.52
N ASP A 66 15.53 -4.11 -0.97
CA ASP A 66 15.59 -4.97 -2.15
C ASP A 66 14.59 -4.50 -3.21
N PHE A 67 15.09 -3.79 -4.22
CA PHE A 67 14.26 -3.17 -5.26
C PHE A 67 13.33 -4.18 -5.99
N ASP A 68 13.84 -5.37 -6.32
CA ASP A 68 13.10 -6.36 -7.08
C ASP A 68 12.12 -7.15 -6.19
N ALA A 69 12.51 -7.43 -4.94
CA ALA A 69 11.67 -8.17 -4.01
C ALA A 69 10.67 -7.29 -3.23
N ALA A 70 10.88 -5.97 -3.18
CA ALA A 70 10.01 -5.03 -2.45
C ALA A 70 8.52 -5.12 -2.81
N PRO A 71 8.10 -5.24 -4.10
CA PRO A 71 6.69 -5.39 -4.45
C PRO A 71 6.05 -6.67 -3.91
N HIS A 72 6.85 -7.74 -3.77
CA HIS A 72 6.41 -9.03 -3.24
C HIS A 72 6.34 -9.00 -1.72
N ALA A 73 7.33 -8.37 -1.06
CA ALA A 73 7.32 -8.15 0.38
C ALA A 73 6.13 -7.28 0.81
N LEU A 74 5.83 -6.19 0.09
CA LEU A 74 4.65 -5.36 0.35
C LEU A 74 3.34 -6.15 0.21
N HIS A 75 3.26 -7.02 -0.80
CA HIS A 75 2.09 -7.90 -0.97
C HIS A 75 1.96 -8.88 0.19
N ALA A 76 3.04 -9.55 0.59
CA ALA A 76 3.07 -10.46 1.73
C ALA A 76 2.60 -9.75 3.02
N ILE A 77 3.16 -8.59 3.34
CA ILE A 77 2.77 -7.77 4.48
C ILE A 77 1.28 -7.44 4.41
N SER A 78 0.80 -6.95 3.26
CA SER A 78 -0.63 -6.61 3.06
C SER A 78 -1.56 -7.80 3.34
N CYS A 79 -1.19 -9.02 2.90
CA CYS A 79 -1.97 -10.23 3.15
C CYS A 79 -1.91 -10.68 4.62
N MET A 80 -0.74 -10.52 5.28
CA MET A 80 -0.58 -10.88 6.69
C MET A 80 -1.39 -10.00 7.64
N ILE A 81 -1.49 -8.69 7.35
CA ILE A 81 -2.16 -7.73 8.24
C ILE A 81 -3.65 -7.51 7.89
N ARG A 82 -4.10 -7.99 6.73
CA ARG A 82 -5.49 -7.77 6.29
C ARG A 82 -6.47 -8.43 7.24
N SER A 83 -7.33 -7.60 7.85
CA SER A 83 -8.41 -8.03 8.76
C SER A 83 -7.94 -8.97 9.88
N TYR A 84 -6.64 -8.84 10.29
CA TYR A 84 -6.03 -9.67 11.33
C TYR A 84 -5.28 -8.79 12.34
N GLU A 85 -5.98 -8.45 13.42
CA GLU A 85 -5.51 -7.50 14.44
C GLU A 85 -4.15 -7.86 15.07
N PRO A 86 -3.82 -9.13 15.41
CA PRO A 86 -2.52 -9.46 15.97
C PRO A 86 -1.34 -9.11 15.04
N SER A 87 -1.47 -9.36 13.73
CA SER A 87 -0.42 -8.98 12.77
C SER A 87 -0.34 -7.47 12.56
N VAL A 88 -1.48 -6.75 12.61
CA VAL A 88 -1.49 -5.28 12.58
C VAL A 88 -0.77 -4.70 13.78
N ALA A 89 -1.03 -5.21 14.99
CA ALA A 89 -0.34 -4.78 16.21
C ALA A 89 1.18 -4.98 16.10
N ALA A 90 1.62 -6.17 15.68
CA ALA A 90 3.04 -6.46 15.48
C ALA A 90 3.67 -5.56 14.40
N PHE A 91 2.95 -5.29 13.31
CA PHE A 91 3.40 -4.38 12.25
C PHE A 91 3.62 -2.95 12.75
N ILE A 92 2.71 -2.44 13.59
CA ILE A 92 2.84 -1.12 14.20
C ILE A 92 4.04 -1.07 15.15
N GLU A 93 4.19 -2.07 16.02
CA GLU A 93 5.25 -2.15 17.02
C GLU A 93 6.65 -2.06 16.41
N ILE A 94 6.86 -2.65 15.24
CA ILE A 94 8.15 -2.60 14.53
C ILE A 94 8.31 -1.40 13.61
N GLY A 95 7.42 -0.39 13.68
CA GLY A 95 7.50 0.83 12.86
C GLY A 95 7.00 0.66 11.42
N GLY A 96 6.17 -0.33 11.16
CA GLY A 96 5.67 -0.65 9.82
C GLY A 96 4.88 0.49 9.16
N LEU A 97 4.12 1.28 9.94
CA LEU A 97 3.39 2.44 9.39
C LEU A 97 4.34 3.50 8.83
N GLU A 98 5.44 3.81 9.55
CA GLU A 98 6.44 4.77 9.07
C GLU A 98 7.17 4.22 7.83
N CYS A 99 7.47 2.91 7.82
CA CYS A 99 8.09 2.25 6.67
C CYS A 99 7.24 2.42 5.40
N ILE A 100 5.94 2.08 5.44
CA ILE A 100 5.08 2.22 4.25
C ILE A 100 4.88 3.69 3.85
N LEU A 101 4.81 4.62 4.79
CA LEU A 101 4.75 6.05 4.48
C LEU A 101 6.04 6.56 3.83
N GLY A 102 7.19 5.99 4.18
CA GLY A 102 8.48 6.29 3.54
C GLY A 102 8.50 5.95 2.05
N LEU A 103 7.81 4.88 1.64
CA LEU A 103 7.74 4.46 0.23
C LEU A 103 7.06 5.47 -0.68
N LEU A 104 6.19 6.34 -0.14
CA LEU A 104 5.51 7.37 -0.93
C LEU A 104 6.46 8.43 -1.50
N GLN A 105 7.64 8.61 -0.88
CA GLN A 105 8.60 9.67 -1.21
C GLN A 105 9.89 9.15 -1.83
N SER A 106 10.31 7.93 -1.50
CA SER A 106 11.62 7.39 -1.84
C SER A 106 11.61 6.34 -2.93
N ASN A 107 10.45 5.98 -3.45
CA ASN A 107 10.33 4.88 -4.41
C ASN A 107 9.93 5.39 -5.80
N ASP A 108 10.78 5.10 -6.79
CA ASP A 108 10.51 5.43 -8.20
C ASP A 108 9.56 4.42 -8.88
N GLN A 109 9.18 3.34 -8.20
CA GLN A 109 8.26 2.34 -8.72
C GLN A 109 6.80 2.76 -8.48
N GLU A 110 6.13 3.28 -9.50
CA GLU A 110 4.73 3.70 -9.44
C GLU A 110 3.79 2.61 -8.88
N LYS A 111 4.05 1.34 -9.24
CA LYS A 111 3.28 0.20 -8.74
C LYS A 111 3.37 0.02 -7.22
N ILE A 112 4.54 0.26 -6.61
CA ILE A 112 4.70 0.20 -5.16
C ILE A 112 3.93 1.33 -4.50
N ILE A 113 4.02 2.55 -5.03
CA ILE A 113 3.29 3.70 -4.49
C ILE A 113 1.79 3.42 -4.50
N ILE A 114 1.22 2.96 -5.62
CA ILE A 114 -0.22 2.64 -5.74
C ILE A 114 -0.61 1.57 -4.71
N LYS A 115 0.15 0.48 -4.59
CA LYS A 115 -0.13 -0.59 -3.63
C LYS A 115 -0.02 -0.10 -2.18
N THR A 116 0.96 0.76 -1.89
CA THR A 116 1.16 1.35 -0.56
C THR A 116 -0.03 2.24 -0.18
N VAL A 117 -0.47 3.10 -1.08
CA VAL A 117 -1.62 3.98 -0.85
C VAL A 117 -2.90 3.16 -0.64
N PHE A 118 -3.08 2.11 -1.44
CA PHE A 118 -4.20 1.17 -1.27
C PHE A 118 -4.15 0.45 0.08
N LEU A 119 -2.96 0.06 0.55
CA LEU A 119 -2.77 -0.55 1.86
C LEU A 119 -3.14 0.43 2.99
N ILE A 120 -2.71 1.70 2.90
CA ILE A 120 -3.06 2.76 3.86
C ILE A 120 -4.58 2.95 3.91
N SER A 121 -5.25 3.01 2.74
CA SER A 121 -6.71 3.13 2.65
C SER A 121 -7.43 1.97 3.35
N ASN A 122 -6.98 0.73 3.10
CA ASN A 122 -7.56 -0.46 3.74
C ASN A 122 -7.35 -0.46 5.26
N LEU A 123 -6.15 -0.12 5.73
CA LEU A 123 -5.86 -0.03 7.17
C LEU A 123 -6.74 1.01 7.86
N CYS A 124 -6.98 2.17 7.23
CA CYS A 124 -7.87 3.20 7.76
C CYS A 124 -9.35 2.77 7.77
N SER A 125 -9.75 1.91 6.83
CA SER A 125 -11.11 1.37 6.75
C SER A 125 -11.34 0.25 7.78
N ASP A 126 -10.42 -0.73 7.82
CA ASP A 126 -10.55 -1.92 8.66
C ASP A 126 -10.28 -1.60 10.15
N PHE A 127 -9.38 -0.62 10.41
CA PHE A 127 -8.93 -0.23 11.74
C PHE A 127 -9.01 1.30 11.92
N PRO A 128 -10.20 1.87 12.20
CA PRO A 128 -10.39 3.33 12.27
C PRO A 128 -9.48 4.05 13.25
N LEU A 129 -9.02 3.40 14.31
CA LEU A 129 -8.08 3.95 15.28
C LEU A 129 -6.70 4.27 14.68
N LEU A 130 -6.32 3.60 13.59
CA LEU A 130 -5.05 3.87 12.90
C LEU A 130 -5.04 5.22 12.16
N ARG A 131 -6.19 5.82 11.90
CA ARG A 131 -6.29 7.15 11.28
C ARG A 131 -5.51 8.20 12.08
N ASP A 132 -5.66 8.19 13.41
CA ASP A 132 -4.94 9.12 14.29
C ASP A 132 -3.43 8.86 14.29
N GLU A 133 -3.01 7.58 14.22
CA GLU A 133 -1.59 7.24 14.11
C GLU A 133 -1.02 7.70 12.75
N PHE A 134 -1.72 7.50 11.64
CA PHE A 134 -1.33 8.01 10.34
C PHE A 134 -1.23 9.55 10.32
N ILE A 135 -2.16 10.25 10.98
CA ILE A 135 -2.13 11.72 11.08
C ILE A 135 -0.88 12.18 11.88
N LYS A 136 -0.54 11.52 12.99
CA LYS A 136 0.66 11.80 13.78
C LYS A 136 1.96 11.61 12.96
N LEU A 137 1.97 10.64 12.03
CA LEU A 137 3.08 10.35 11.14
C LEU A 137 3.10 11.22 9.86
N ASN A 138 2.31 12.29 9.80
CA ASN A 138 2.19 13.21 8.67
C ASN A 138 1.79 12.51 7.35
N ALA A 139 0.91 11.50 7.43
CA ALA A 139 0.46 10.76 6.26
C ALA A 139 -0.29 11.64 5.26
N ILE A 140 -1.06 12.63 5.75
CA ILE A 140 -1.82 13.56 4.91
C ILE A 140 -0.85 14.38 4.04
N GLU A 141 0.18 14.95 4.63
CA GLU A 141 1.21 15.73 3.95
C GLU A 141 1.94 14.88 2.90
N ARG A 142 2.34 13.67 3.27
CA ARG A 142 3.02 12.73 2.35
C ARG A 142 2.12 12.31 1.18
N LEU A 143 0.84 12.04 1.43
CA LEU A 143 -0.13 11.70 0.39
C LEU A 143 -0.39 12.89 -0.55
N ILE A 144 -0.59 14.10 -0.03
CA ILE A 144 -0.77 15.31 -0.84
C ILE A 144 0.48 15.58 -1.70
N ASN A 145 1.68 15.41 -1.13
CA ASN A 145 2.92 15.59 -1.86
C ASN A 145 3.14 14.52 -2.96
N SER A 146 2.54 13.34 -2.80
CA SER A 146 2.58 12.29 -3.82
C SER A 146 1.63 12.53 -5.00
N ILE A 147 0.74 13.53 -4.93
CA ILE A 147 -0.16 13.89 -6.03
C ILE A 147 0.64 14.58 -7.12
N GLU A 148 0.73 13.95 -8.29
CA GLU A 148 1.29 14.52 -9.51
C GLU A 148 0.14 14.87 -10.46
N PRO A 149 -0.02 16.15 -10.86
CA PRO A 149 -1.03 16.54 -11.84
C PRO A 149 -0.65 16.00 -13.23
N LYS A 150 -1.25 14.89 -13.64
CA LYS A 150 -1.11 14.31 -14.97
C LYS A 150 -2.47 14.39 -15.68
N GLY A 151 -2.46 14.80 -16.95
CA GLY A 151 -3.69 14.98 -17.76
C GLY A 151 -4.34 13.67 -18.22
N GLU A 152 -3.99 12.52 -17.68
CA GLU A 152 -4.53 11.20 -18.00
C GLU A 152 -5.14 10.54 -16.77
N TYR A 153 -6.11 9.63 -16.99
CA TYR A 153 -6.59 8.76 -15.92
C TYR A 153 -5.39 8.15 -15.21
N ASN A 154 -5.35 8.35 -13.91
CA ASN A 154 -4.21 7.96 -13.11
C ASN A 154 -4.71 7.23 -11.86
N THR A 155 -4.52 5.90 -11.85
CA THR A 155 -4.87 5.02 -10.72
C THR A 155 -4.22 5.49 -9.42
N ARG A 156 -3.00 6.05 -9.49
CA ARG A 156 -2.30 6.63 -8.34
C ARG A 156 -3.09 7.79 -7.73
N LEU A 157 -3.59 8.70 -8.56
CA LEU A 157 -4.39 9.83 -8.09
C LEU A 157 -5.69 9.36 -7.41
N GLU A 158 -6.42 8.45 -8.06
CA GLU A 158 -7.67 7.91 -7.53
C GLU A 158 -7.45 7.23 -6.18
N THR A 159 -6.46 6.35 -6.08
CA THR A 159 -6.14 5.66 -4.83
C THR A 159 -5.67 6.63 -3.75
N THR A 160 -4.88 7.67 -4.12
CA THR A 160 -4.41 8.70 -3.17
C THR A 160 -5.57 9.51 -2.63
N LEU A 161 -6.52 9.93 -3.46
CA LEU A 161 -7.72 10.64 -3.02
C LEU A 161 -8.61 9.75 -2.14
N SER A 162 -8.74 8.46 -2.45
CA SER A 162 -9.45 7.50 -1.61
C SER A 162 -8.80 7.36 -0.23
N ALA A 163 -7.48 7.24 -0.17
CA ALA A 163 -6.75 7.16 1.11
C ALA A 163 -6.88 8.45 1.92
N LEU A 164 -6.75 9.62 1.28
CA LEU A 164 -6.97 10.92 1.94
C LEU A 164 -8.39 11.01 2.50
N ASN A 165 -9.40 10.61 1.73
CA ASN A 165 -10.79 10.60 2.21
C ASN A 165 -10.96 9.69 3.43
N GLY A 166 -10.33 8.50 3.43
CA GLY A 166 -10.36 7.58 4.56
C GLY A 166 -9.72 8.14 5.85
N ILE A 167 -8.57 8.83 5.72
CA ILE A 167 -7.88 9.45 6.86
C ILE A 167 -8.63 10.70 7.35
N THR A 168 -9.24 11.47 6.46
CA THR A 168 -9.93 12.73 6.78
C THR A 168 -11.33 12.55 7.36
N ASP A 169 -11.79 11.34 7.57
CA ASP A 169 -13.03 11.06 8.31
C ASP A 169 -12.93 11.42 9.81
N THR A 170 -12.00 12.30 10.15
CA THR A 170 -11.76 12.86 11.48
C THR A 170 -11.68 14.39 11.41
N LYS A 171 -12.08 15.07 12.51
CA LYS A 171 -11.97 16.53 12.57
C LYS A 171 -10.53 17.03 12.39
N VAL A 172 -9.56 16.30 12.93
CA VAL A 172 -8.13 16.65 12.83
C VAL A 172 -7.65 16.48 11.40
N GLY A 173 -8.01 15.38 10.73
CA GLY A 173 -7.68 15.12 9.32
C GLY A 173 -8.24 16.21 8.39
N ILE A 174 -9.50 16.62 8.58
CA ILE A 174 -10.12 17.70 7.80
C ILE A 174 -9.35 19.02 7.98
N LEU A 175 -8.98 19.37 9.21
CA LEU A 175 -8.23 20.60 9.48
C LEU A 175 -6.83 20.58 8.84
N ARG A 176 -6.15 19.44 8.86
CA ARG A 176 -4.85 19.27 8.20
C ARG A 176 -4.95 19.40 6.67
N CYS A 177 -5.95 18.80 6.04
CA CYS A 177 -6.16 18.94 4.58
C CYS A 177 -6.50 20.37 4.15
N ARG A 178 -7.04 21.18 5.05
CA ARG A 178 -7.35 22.60 4.82
C ARG A 178 -6.17 23.53 5.06
N ASP A 179 -5.05 23.01 5.52
CA ASP A 179 -3.83 23.81 5.69
C ASP A 179 -3.35 24.32 4.32
N GLY A 180 -3.39 25.65 4.14
CA GLY A 180 -3.00 26.29 2.88
C GLY A 180 -1.55 26.04 2.46
N SER A 181 -0.66 25.67 3.41
CA SER A 181 0.73 25.35 3.12
C SER A 181 0.89 24.07 2.26
N LEU A 182 -0.10 23.19 2.25
CA LEU A 182 -0.09 21.93 1.51
C LEU A 182 -0.53 22.09 0.04
N ASN A 183 -1.11 23.22 -0.33
CA ASN A 183 -1.57 23.54 -1.68
C ASN A 183 -2.47 22.45 -2.32
N LEU A 184 -3.25 21.72 -1.50
CA LEU A 184 -4.12 20.66 -2.00
C LEU A 184 -5.14 21.17 -3.00
N LYS A 185 -5.75 22.34 -2.72
CA LYS A 185 -6.74 22.95 -3.59
C LYS A 185 -6.16 23.23 -4.98
N GLU A 186 -5.01 23.88 -5.05
CA GLU A 186 -4.33 24.22 -6.30
C GLU A 186 -3.93 22.98 -7.09
N LYS A 187 -3.46 21.93 -6.40
CA LYS A 187 -3.15 20.63 -7.05
C LYS A 187 -4.40 20.00 -7.66
N LEU A 188 -5.53 20.01 -6.95
CA LEU A 188 -6.80 19.46 -7.45
C LEU A 188 -7.36 20.29 -8.61
N GLU A 189 -7.28 21.63 -8.56
CA GLU A 189 -7.67 22.52 -9.65
C GLU A 189 -6.84 22.26 -10.92
N GLN A 190 -5.53 22.02 -10.78
CA GLN A 190 -4.66 21.63 -11.90
C GLN A 190 -5.08 20.28 -12.51
N VAL A 191 -5.38 19.28 -11.69
CA VAL A 191 -5.88 17.98 -12.17
C VAL A 191 -7.18 18.13 -12.95
N ILE A 192 -8.14 18.93 -12.45
CA ILE A 192 -9.43 19.17 -13.09
C ILE A 192 -9.22 19.87 -14.44
N SER A 193 -8.39 20.92 -14.48
CA SER A 193 -8.13 21.69 -15.70
C SER A 193 -7.48 20.85 -16.81
N LEU A 194 -6.56 19.95 -16.43
CA LEU A 194 -5.92 19.03 -17.37
C LEU A 194 -6.89 17.94 -17.88
N GLY A 195 -7.85 17.51 -17.07
CA GLY A 195 -8.89 16.55 -17.45
C GLY A 195 -9.90 17.16 -18.45
N GLN A 196 -10.36 18.38 -18.19
CA GLN A 196 -11.34 19.08 -19.06
C GLN A 196 -10.79 19.33 -20.46
N ASN A 197 -9.54 19.76 -20.59
CA ASN A 197 -8.92 20.00 -21.90
C ASN A 197 -8.87 18.75 -22.79
N LYS A 198 -8.90 17.54 -22.22
CA LYS A 198 -8.92 16.28 -23.00
C LYS A 198 -10.31 15.90 -23.49
N ASP A 199 -11.33 16.14 -22.72
CA ASP A 199 -12.71 15.88 -23.13
C ASP A 199 -13.15 16.85 -24.25
N GLU A 200 -12.72 18.10 -24.20
CA GLU A 200 -12.92 19.07 -25.31
C GLU A 200 -12.19 18.66 -26.60
N CYS A 201 -10.95 18.10 -26.48
CA CYS A 201 -10.23 17.58 -27.65
C CYS A 201 -10.89 16.34 -28.26
N LYS A 202 -11.47 15.46 -27.47
CA LYS A 202 -12.21 14.29 -27.97
C LYS A 202 -13.51 14.67 -28.66
N VAL A 203 -14.25 15.65 -28.13
CA VAL A 203 -15.48 16.16 -28.72
C VAL A 203 -15.19 16.88 -30.05
N SER A 204 -14.09 17.65 -30.12
CA SER A 204 -13.69 18.31 -31.37
C SER A 204 -13.21 17.32 -32.45
N GLN A 205 -12.55 16.21 -32.08
CA GLN A 205 -12.21 15.15 -33.04
C GLN A 205 -13.44 14.41 -33.57
N LEU A 206 -14.42 14.09 -32.74
CA LEU A 206 -15.68 13.48 -33.18
C LEU A 206 -16.49 14.38 -34.10
N HIS A 207 -16.41 15.69 -33.95
CA HIS A 207 -17.07 16.66 -34.85
C HIS A 207 -16.35 16.85 -36.19
N SER A 208 -15.02 16.60 -36.25
CA SER A 208 -14.25 16.69 -37.49
C SER A 208 -14.31 15.42 -38.35
N GLU A 209 -14.70 14.28 -37.78
CA GLU A 209 -14.92 13.04 -38.55
C GLU A 209 -16.35 12.86 -39.07
N THR A 210 -17.27 13.78 -38.69
CA THR A 210 -18.69 13.79 -39.16
C THR A 210 -19.03 14.91 -40.13
N CYS A 211 -18.08 15.69 -40.62
CA CYS A 211 -18.13 16.58 -41.74
C CYS A 211 -17.21 16.12 -42.86
#